data_bd729a676d7ab00905f67464bc7adaca
#
_entry.id   bd729a676d7ab00905f67464bc7adaca
#
_cell.length_a   1.000
_cell.length_b   1.000
_cell.length_c   1.000
_cell.angle_alpha   90.00
_cell.angle_beta   90.00
_cell.angle_gamma   90.00
#
_symmetry.space_group_name_H-M   'P 1'
#
loop_
_entity.id
_entity.type
_entity.pdbx_description
1 polymer ?
#
loop_
_entity_poly.entity_id
_entity_poly.type
_entity_poly.pdbx_seq_one_letter_code
_entity_poly.pdbx_strand_id
1 'polypeptide(L)'
;PSLLIFCNGWAMTRAAIEHLTLPPGYDLLLVEDYRSQDFSFDFSPYSHVDLVDWSMGVWAATLLHQHNKLPHLSRAIAIAGTPYPRHDDWGIPCAIFDATRDHLNEENRERFNRRMCGGKRLRHLFESLKTRSTEELKTELSYVGAQPPFPIEQGQSPWTHAIIPVKDRIIPSCNQLAWWHNTGVEVATLPQADHYPFCAFSHWEELLSPDTLPHE
;
A
#
# COMPACT_ATOMS: atom_id res chain seq x y z
N PRO A 1 10.56 17.55 14.88
CA PRO A 1 9.65 16.39 14.91
C PRO A 1 9.86 15.49 13.68
N SER A 2 9.43 14.25 13.79
CA SER A 2 9.48 13.26 12.72
C SER A 2 8.08 13.00 12.18
N LEU A 3 7.99 12.64 10.91
CA LEU A 3 6.73 12.32 10.26
C LEU A 3 6.79 10.93 9.63
N LEU A 4 5.75 10.14 9.83
CA LEU A 4 5.49 8.94 9.08
C LEU A 4 4.35 9.22 8.10
N ILE A 5 4.61 9.07 6.80
CA ILE A 5 3.59 9.11 5.76
C ILE A 5 3.15 7.68 5.48
N PHE A 6 1.85 7.44 5.56
CA PHE A 6 1.25 6.14 5.21
C PHE A 6 0.17 6.33 4.15
N CYS A 7 0.46 5.85 2.94
CA CYS A 7 -0.54 5.77 1.88
C CYS A 7 -1.25 4.43 1.98
N ASN A 8 -2.54 4.48 2.28
CA ASN A 8 -3.37 3.32 2.58
C ASN A 8 -3.69 2.49 1.33
N GLY A 9 -4.08 1.24 1.53
CA GLY A 9 -4.64 0.40 0.49
C GLY A 9 -6.02 0.88 0.01
N TRP A 10 -6.41 0.44 -1.17
CA TRP A 10 -7.72 0.74 -1.72
C TRP A 10 -8.84 0.25 -0.78
N ALA A 11 -9.87 1.07 -0.62
CA ALA A 11 -11.04 0.81 0.22
C ALA A 11 -10.77 0.73 1.73
N MET A 12 -9.54 0.99 2.16
CA MET A 12 -9.15 0.90 3.56
C MET A 12 -9.38 2.21 4.31
N THR A 13 -9.41 2.10 5.62
CA THR A 13 -9.55 3.22 6.55
C THR A 13 -8.42 3.19 7.59
N ARG A 14 -8.38 4.19 8.46
CA ARG A 14 -7.45 4.24 9.60
C ARG A 14 -7.51 2.98 10.48
N ALA A 15 -8.65 2.28 10.53
CA ALA A 15 -8.81 1.05 11.29
C ALA A 15 -7.80 -0.05 10.90
N ALA A 16 -7.26 0.01 9.68
CA ALA A 16 -6.23 -0.94 9.23
C ALA A 16 -4.94 -0.85 10.05
N ILE A 17 -4.61 0.31 10.59
CA ILE A 17 -3.31 0.59 11.23
C ILE A 17 -3.42 1.25 12.61
N GLU A 18 -4.61 1.50 13.12
CA GLU A 18 -4.79 2.23 14.39
C GLU A 18 -4.22 1.53 15.63
N HIS A 19 -4.03 0.19 15.54
CA HIS A 19 -3.41 -0.61 16.59
C HIS A 19 -1.88 -0.48 16.63
N LEU A 20 -1.27 0.11 15.61
CA LEU A 20 0.19 0.27 15.55
C LEU A 20 0.64 1.51 16.32
N THR A 21 1.51 1.31 17.29
CA THR A 21 2.07 2.41 18.09
C THR A 21 3.15 3.13 17.29
N LEU A 22 3.03 4.46 17.21
CA LEU A 22 4.07 5.31 16.61
C LEU A 22 5.31 5.39 17.50
N PRO A 23 6.50 5.54 16.90
CA PRO A 23 7.69 5.86 17.66
C PRO A 23 7.53 7.22 18.38
N PRO A 24 8.19 7.44 19.53
CA PRO A 24 8.15 8.73 20.19
C PRO A 24 8.60 9.89 19.28
N GLY A 25 7.85 10.98 19.29
CA GLY A 25 8.15 12.17 18.50
C GLY A 25 7.74 12.11 17.03
N TYR A 26 7.01 11.07 16.64
CA TYR A 26 6.43 10.95 15.29
C TYR A 26 4.98 11.41 15.25
N ASP A 27 4.67 12.14 14.19
CA ASP A 27 3.29 12.33 13.72
C ASP A 27 2.99 11.36 12.57
N LEU A 28 1.70 11.08 12.33
CA LEU A 28 1.23 10.23 11.24
C LEU A 28 0.42 11.07 10.25
N LEU A 29 0.86 11.08 8.99
CA LEU A 29 0.07 11.55 7.86
C LEU A 29 -0.53 10.35 7.14
N LEU A 30 -1.85 10.20 7.23
CA LEU A 30 -2.61 9.17 6.52
C LEU A 30 -3.10 9.73 5.19
N VAL A 31 -2.69 9.10 4.09
CA VAL A 31 -3.13 9.43 2.74
C VAL A 31 -4.01 8.32 2.21
N GLU A 32 -5.20 8.66 1.78
CA GLU A 32 -6.20 7.71 1.25
C GLU A 32 -7.13 8.43 0.27
N ASP A 33 -7.91 7.67 -0.49
CA ASP A 33 -8.79 8.18 -1.54
C ASP A 33 -8.02 8.74 -2.75
N TYR A 34 -7.77 7.85 -3.71
CA TYR A 34 -6.97 8.14 -4.91
C TYR A 34 -7.84 8.48 -6.13
N ARG A 35 -9.05 9.03 -5.93
CA ARG A 35 -9.92 9.49 -7.04
C ARG A 35 -9.40 10.74 -7.73
N SER A 36 -8.44 11.42 -7.12
CA SER A 36 -7.71 12.54 -7.72
C SER A 36 -6.24 12.50 -7.31
N GLN A 37 -5.42 13.30 -7.97
CA GLN A 37 -4.01 13.50 -7.63
C GLN A 37 -3.77 14.79 -6.84
N ASP A 38 -4.84 15.40 -6.34
CA ASP A 38 -4.76 16.61 -5.53
C ASP A 38 -4.17 16.25 -4.16
N PHE A 39 -2.95 16.70 -3.93
CA PHE A 39 -2.24 16.50 -2.69
C PHE A 39 -1.42 17.75 -2.36
N SER A 40 -1.57 18.24 -1.16
CA SER A 40 -0.79 19.35 -0.61
C SER A 40 -0.63 19.15 0.88
N PHE A 41 0.60 19.23 1.36
CA PHE A 41 0.93 19.15 2.78
C PHE A 41 2.18 19.99 3.07
N ASP A 42 2.21 20.70 4.19
CA ASP A 42 3.38 21.44 4.63
C ASP A 42 4.33 20.53 5.42
N PHE A 43 5.42 20.15 4.80
CA PHE A 43 6.46 19.32 5.41
C PHE A 43 7.51 20.13 6.19
N SER A 44 7.48 21.45 6.13
CA SER A 44 8.52 22.31 6.73
C SER A 44 8.77 22.11 8.24
N PRO A 45 7.77 21.68 9.05
CA PRO A 45 8.02 21.43 10.48
C PRO A 45 8.85 20.17 10.76
N TYR A 46 9.01 19.27 9.75
CA TYR A 46 9.59 17.96 9.96
C TYR A 46 11.02 17.87 9.44
N SER A 47 11.93 17.47 10.33
CA SER A 47 13.35 17.27 9.99
C SER A 47 13.66 15.84 9.56
N HIS A 48 12.74 14.91 9.78
CA HIS A 48 12.87 13.50 9.43
C HIS A 48 11.53 12.99 8.93
N VAL A 49 11.51 12.40 7.74
CA VAL A 49 10.30 11.87 7.11
C VAL A 49 10.54 10.46 6.61
N ASP A 50 9.73 9.53 7.10
CA ASP A 50 9.66 8.16 6.61
C ASP A 50 8.38 7.94 5.80
N LEU A 51 8.47 7.07 4.81
CA LEU A 51 7.35 6.65 3.97
C LEU A 51 7.15 5.15 4.15
N VAL A 52 5.95 4.75 4.54
CA VAL A 52 5.53 3.34 4.56
C VAL A 52 4.18 3.27 3.88
N ASP A 53 4.07 2.49 2.82
CA ASP A 53 2.84 2.44 2.04
C ASP A 53 2.40 1.01 1.78
N TRP A 54 1.11 0.83 1.61
CA TRP A 54 0.49 -0.48 1.50
C TRP A 54 -0.35 -0.60 0.23
N SER A 55 -0.12 -1.68 -0.53
CA SER A 55 -0.93 -2.06 -1.68
C SER A 55 -1.00 -0.94 -2.73
N MET A 56 -2.20 -0.46 -3.07
CA MET A 56 -2.38 0.67 -4.01
C MET A 56 -1.69 1.94 -3.54
N GLY A 57 -1.47 2.10 -2.25
CA GLY A 57 -0.69 3.20 -1.68
C GLY A 57 0.74 3.28 -2.22
N VAL A 58 1.32 2.15 -2.59
CA VAL A 58 2.66 2.11 -3.21
C VAL A 58 2.65 2.83 -4.58
N TRP A 59 1.62 2.60 -5.40
CA TRP A 59 1.44 3.35 -6.64
C TRP A 59 1.23 4.84 -6.36
N ALA A 60 0.35 5.19 -5.42
CA ALA A 60 0.02 6.56 -5.10
C ALA A 60 1.27 7.35 -4.64
N ALA A 61 2.05 6.80 -3.75
CA ALA A 61 3.28 7.43 -3.25
C ALA A 61 4.35 7.56 -4.34
N THR A 62 4.48 6.55 -5.20
CA THR A 62 5.41 6.64 -6.35
C THR A 62 5.03 7.80 -7.26
N LEU A 63 3.75 7.97 -7.53
CA LEU A 63 3.24 9.07 -8.33
C LEU A 63 3.49 10.43 -7.67
N LEU A 64 3.22 10.56 -6.36
CA LEU A 64 3.52 11.77 -5.60
C LEU A 64 5.01 12.12 -5.65
N HIS A 65 5.88 11.12 -5.52
CA HIS A 65 7.31 11.31 -5.62
C HIS A 65 7.74 11.83 -7.00
N GLN A 66 7.22 11.24 -8.06
CA GLN A 66 7.54 11.66 -9.43
C GLN A 66 7.06 13.08 -9.74
N HIS A 67 5.97 13.51 -9.11
CA HIS A 67 5.44 14.87 -9.25
C HIS A 67 6.08 15.87 -8.27
N ASN A 68 7.16 15.50 -7.58
CA ASN A 68 7.85 16.33 -6.60
C ASN A 68 6.91 16.83 -5.47
N LYS A 69 5.95 15.98 -5.06
CA LYS A 69 4.98 16.27 -3.99
C LYS A 69 5.44 15.78 -2.62
N LEU A 70 6.50 14.97 -2.56
CA LEU A 70 7.07 14.46 -1.31
C LEU A 70 8.37 15.18 -0.99
N PRO A 71 8.71 15.33 0.32
CA PRO A 71 9.98 15.89 0.74
C PRO A 71 11.12 14.87 0.56
N HIS A 72 12.31 15.22 1.00
CA HIS A 72 13.39 14.23 1.16
C HIS A 72 12.97 13.15 2.16
N LEU A 73 13.07 11.88 1.76
CA LEU A 73 12.67 10.72 2.56
C LEU A 73 13.91 10.08 3.19
N SER A 74 13.84 9.79 4.49
CA SER A 74 14.87 9.05 5.20
C SER A 74 14.79 7.56 4.91
N ARG A 75 13.56 7.02 4.83
CA ARG A 75 13.26 5.64 4.47
C ARG A 75 11.99 5.60 3.64
N ALA A 76 11.89 4.64 2.72
CA ALA A 76 10.68 4.42 1.94
C ALA A 76 10.46 2.91 1.77
N ILE A 77 9.38 2.40 2.36
CA ILE A 77 9.09 0.97 2.49
C ILE A 77 7.76 0.66 1.84
N ALA A 78 7.80 -0.20 0.82
CA ALA A 78 6.61 -0.67 0.11
C ALA A 78 6.14 -2.01 0.69
N ILE A 79 4.88 -2.10 1.08
CA ILE A 79 4.29 -3.30 1.68
C ILE A 79 3.18 -3.83 0.78
N ALA A 80 3.27 -5.11 0.41
CA ALA A 80 2.22 -5.81 -0.34
C ALA A 80 1.75 -5.05 -1.58
N GLY A 81 2.66 -4.48 -2.34
CA GLY A 81 2.33 -3.71 -3.52
C GLY A 81 3.54 -3.38 -4.40
N THR A 82 3.23 -2.88 -5.58
CA THR A 82 4.20 -2.35 -6.54
C THR A 82 3.66 -1.05 -7.12
N PRO A 83 4.47 -0.29 -7.87
CA PRO A 83 3.98 0.89 -8.59
C PRO A 83 2.99 0.59 -9.72
N TYR A 84 2.71 -0.68 -10.01
CA TYR A 84 1.80 -1.10 -11.09
C TYR A 84 0.61 -1.91 -10.54
N PRO A 85 -0.43 -1.26 -10.02
CA PRO A 85 -1.56 -1.95 -9.41
C PRO A 85 -2.36 -2.82 -10.39
N ARG A 86 -2.44 -2.44 -11.65
CA ARG A 86 -3.09 -3.19 -12.73
C ARG A 86 -2.03 -3.62 -13.74
N HIS A 87 -1.49 -4.82 -13.59
CA HIS A 87 -0.44 -5.35 -14.47
C HIS A 87 -0.34 -6.87 -14.32
N ASP A 88 -0.28 -7.58 -15.44
CA ASP A 88 -0.28 -9.04 -15.44
C ASP A 88 0.94 -9.66 -14.74
N ASP A 89 2.10 -9.03 -14.85
CA ASP A 89 3.36 -9.58 -14.33
C ASP A 89 3.81 -8.92 -13.02
N TRP A 90 3.34 -7.70 -12.68
CA TRP A 90 3.87 -6.91 -11.56
C TRP A 90 2.81 -6.44 -10.56
N GLY A 91 1.54 -6.62 -10.85
CA GLY A 91 0.45 -6.16 -10.02
C GLY A 91 -0.69 -7.16 -9.93
N ILE A 92 -1.89 -6.64 -9.76
CA ILE A 92 -3.10 -7.44 -9.93
C ILE A 92 -3.25 -7.72 -11.43
N PRO A 93 -3.38 -8.99 -11.85
CA PRO A 93 -3.63 -9.32 -13.26
C PRO A 93 -4.79 -8.50 -13.82
N CYS A 94 -4.62 -7.96 -15.02
CA CYS A 94 -5.56 -7.00 -15.62
C CYS A 94 -7.00 -7.49 -15.62
N ALA A 95 -7.21 -8.76 -15.99
CA ALA A 95 -8.56 -9.34 -16.00
C ALA A 95 -9.20 -9.41 -14.61
N ILE A 96 -8.41 -9.68 -13.56
CA ILE A 96 -8.88 -9.72 -12.17
C ILE A 96 -9.18 -8.32 -11.65
N PHE A 97 -8.31 -7.36 -11.93
CA PHE A 97 -8.53 -5.96 -11.57
C PHE A 97 -9.83 -5.42 -12.20
N ASP A 98 -10.00 -5.64 -13.50
CA ASP A 98 -11.18 -5.19 -14.23
C ASP A 98 -12.47 -5.88 -13.74
N ALA A 99 -12.41 -7.18 -13.46
CA ALA A 99 -13.56 -7.90 -12.90
C ALA A 99 -13.93 -7.39 -11.50
N THR A 100 -12.94 -7.08 -10.66
CA THR A 100 -13.17 -6.50 -9.32
C THR A 100 -13.89 -5.15 -9.43
N ARG A 101 -13.45 -4.29 -10.35
CA ARG A 101 -14.09 -3.01 -10.64
C ARG A 101 -15.50 -3.17 -11.18
N ASP A 102 -15.67 -4.00 -12.21
CA ASP A 102 -16.91 -4.08 -13.00
C ASP A 102 -18.03 -4.80 -12.24
N HIS A 103 -17.68 -5.73 -11.36
CA HIS A 103 -18.64 -6.50 -10.55
C HIS A 103 -18.70 -6.07 -9.09
N LEU A 104 -18.19 -4.89 -8.76
CA LEU A 104 -18.18 -4.41 -7.38
C LEU A 104 -19.61 -4.16 -6.89
N ASN A 105 -19.95 -4.85 -5.81
CA ASN A 105 -21.18 -4.68 -5.01
C ASN A 105 -20.85 -5.07 -3.57
N GLU A 106 -21.81 -4.94 -2.65
CA GLU A 106 -21.58 -5.22 -1.22
C GLU A 106 -21.09 -6.66 -0.96
N GLU A 107 -21.64 -7.64 -1.67
CA GLU A 107 -21.24 -9.04 -1.50
C GLU A 107 -19.81 -9.27 -2.00
N ASN A 108 -19.46 -8.77 -3.17
CA ASN A 108 -18.14 -8.92 -3.75
C ASN A 108 -17.08 -8.10 -2.99
N ARG A 109 -17.46 -6.96 -2.43
CA ARG A 109 -16.64 -6.18 -1.51
C ARG A 109 -16.29 -6.99 -0.27
N GLU A 110 -17.25 -7.66 0.35
CA GLU A 110 -17.00 -8.51 1.51
C GLU A 110 -16.09 -9.69 1.15
N ARG A 111 -16.31 -10.31 -0.02
CA ARG A 111 -15.43 -11.38 -0.52
C ARG A 111 -14.00 -10.90 -0.74
N PHE A 112 -13.84 -9.71 -1.29
CA PHE A 112 -12.52 -9.09 -1.46
C PHE A 112 -11.83 -8.89 -0.10
N ASN A 113 -12.54 -8.32 0.87
CA ASN A 113 -12.01 -8.07 2.21
C ASN A 113 -11.59 -9.38 2.91
N ARG A 114 -12.38 -10.44 2.77
CA ARG A 114 -12.03 -11.76 3.31
C ARG A 114 -10.79 -12.34 2.65
N ARG A 115 -10.68 -12.23 1.34
CA ARG A 115 -9.52 -12.70 0.59
C ARG A 115 -8.26 -11.94 0.97
N MET A 116 -8.37 -10.64 1.17
CA MET A 116 -7.30 -9.77 1.67
C MET A 116 -6.76 -10.23 3.03
N CYS A 117 -7.63 -10.75 3.88
CA CYS A 117 -7.30 -11.22 5.23
C CYS A 117 -7.10 -12.74 5.31
N GLY A 118 -6.85 -13.42 4.20
CA GLY A 118 -6.62 -14.87 4.17
C GLY A 118 -7.83 -15.72 4.57
N GLY A 119 -9.04 -15.23 4.33
CA GLY A 119 -10.30 -15.87 4.69
C GLY A 119 -10.79 -15.54 6.12
N LYS A 120 -10.02 -14.82 6.91
CA LYS A 120 -10.39 -14.38 8.25
C LYS A 120 -11.33 -13.17 8.18
N ARG A 121 -12.30 -13.12 9.08
CA ARG A 121 -13.13 -11.93 9.27
C ARG A 121 -12.63 -11.15 10.48
N LEU A 122 -11.98 -10.02 10.21
CA LEU A 122 -11.51 -9.09 11.23
C LEU A 122 -12.62 -8.06 11.48
N ARG A 123 -13.40 -8.28 12.54
CA ARG A 123 -14.63 -7.52 12.81
C ARG A 123 -14.38 -6.00 12.86
N HIS A 124 -13.38 -5.56 13.62
CA HIS A 124 -13.06 -4.14 13.76
C HIS A 124 -12.72 -3.48 12.42
N LEU A 125 -11.98 -4.18 11.57
CA LEU A 125 -11.63 -3.70 10.24
C LEU A 125 -12.86 -3.67 9.33
N PHE A 126 -13.62 -4.75 9.26
CA PHE A 126 -14.76 -4.88 8.34
C PHE A 126 -15.90 -3.90 8.64
N GLU A 127 -16.16 -3.61 9.91
CA GLU A 127 -17.16 -2.61 10.31
C GLU A 127 -16.78 -1.21 9.85
N SER A 128 -15.50 -0.85 9.91
CA SER A 128 -15.01 0.46 9.48
C SER A 128 -15.02 0.64 7.96
N LEU A 129 -14.93 -0.45 7.17
CA LEU A 129 -14.84 -0.39 5.71
C LEU A 129 -16.14 0.03 5.02
N LYS A 130 -17.24 0.14 5.75
CA LYS A 130 -18.54 0.57 5.20
C LYS A 130 -18.70 2.08 5.10
N THR A 131 -17.67 2.85 5.40
CA THR A 131 -17.72 4.32 5.40
C THR A 131 -17.76 4.93 3.99
N ARG A 132 -17.28 4.19 2.98
CA ARG A 132 -17.35 4.60 1.57
C ARG A 132 -18.28 3.68 0.80
N SER A 133 -19.06 4.24 -0.12
CA SER A 133 -19.97 3.48 -0.97
C SER A 133 -19.21 2.64 -2.00
N THR A 134 -19.85 1.60 -2.51
CA THR A 134 -19.30 0.80 -3.61
C THR A 134 -19.12 1.62 -4.88
N GLU A 135 -19.95 2.61 -5.14
CA GLU A 135 -19.81 3.54 -6.28
C GLU A 135 -18.56 4.41 -6.16
N GLU A 136 -18.26 4.94 -4.97
CA GLU A 136 -17.01 5.68 -4.74
C GLU A 136 -15.78 4.80 -4.93
N LEU A 137 -15.81 3.58 -4.42
CA LEU A 137 -14.72 2.61 -4.54
C LEU A 137 -14.51 2.17 -5.99
N LYS A 138 -15.60 1.99 -6.74
CA LYS A 138 -15.54 1.68 -8.18
C LYS A 138 -14.97 2.85 -8.99
N THR A 139 -15.38 4.07 -8.66
CA THR A 139 -14.83 5.28 -9.28
C THR A 139 -13.33 5.39 -9.07
N GLU A 140 -12.85 5.08 -7.87
CA GLU A 140 -11.42 5.06 -7.57
C GLU A 140 -10.66 4.01 -8.39
N LEU A 141 -11.16 2.76 -8.47
CA LEU A 141 -10.56 1.73 -9.31
C LEU A 141 -10.56 2.12 -10.79
N SER A 142 -11.62 2.76 -11.26
CA SER A 142 -11.71 3.24 -12.65
C SER A 142 -10.67 4.32 -12.92
N TYR A 143 -10.50 5.25 -12.00
CA TYR A 143 -9.48 6.29 -12.11
C TYR A 143 -8.07 5.70 -12.12
N VAL A 144 -7.74 4.86 -11.16
CA VAL A 144 -6.41 4.23 -11.04
C VAL A 144 -6.10 3.35 -12.24
N GLY A 145 -7.06 2.52 -12.67
CA GLY A 145 -6.90 1.62 -13.81
C GLY A 145 -6.78 2.33 -15.16
N ALA A 146 -7.28 3.56 -15.27
CA ALA A 146 -7.18 4.38 -16.47
C ALA A 146 -5.87 5.19 -16.57
N GLN A 147 -5.11 5.27 -15.49
CA GLN A 147 -3.84 5.98 -15.52
C GLN A 147 -2.84 5.24 -16.40
N PRO A 148 -2.10 5.94 -17.29
CA PRO A 148 -1.06 5.30 -18.07
C PRO A 148 0.02 4.76 -17.13
N PRO A 149 0.57 3.57 -17.43
CA PRO A 149 1.76 3.12 -16.73
C PRO A 149 2.88 4.13 -17.00
N PHE A 150 3.50 4.62 -15.94
CA PHE A 150 4.66 5.49 -16.10
C PHE A 150 5.93 4.66 -16.05
N PRO A 151 6.87 4.93 -16.94
CA PRO A 151 8.18 4.29 -16.84
C PRO A 151 8.85 4.77 -15.55
N ILE A 152 9.18 3.85 -14.66
CA ILE A 152 10.04 4.16 -13.54
C ILE A 152 11.47 3.96 -14.00
N GLU A 153 12.13 5.05 -14.30
CA GLU A 153 13.55 5.03 -14.62
C GLU A 153 14.34 4.74 -13.34
N GLN A 154 15.47 4.06 -13.53
CA GLN A 154 16.37 3.76 -12.43
C GLN A 154 16.80 5.08 -11.75
N GLY A 155 16.59 5.19 -10.44
CA GLY A 155 16.86 6.41 -9.66
C GLY A 155 15.66 7.36 -9.48
N GLN A 156 14.52 7.12 -10.13
CA GLN A 156 13.29 7.89 -9.94
C GLN A 156 12.32 7.28 -8.94
N SER A 157 12.66 6.13 -8.37
CA SER A 157 11.87 5.45 -7.36
C SER A 157 12.26 5.92 -5.95
N PRO A 158 11.31 6.19 -5.06
CA PRO A 158 11.63 6.55 -3.67
C PRO A 158 12.02 5.35 -2.80
N TRP A 159 11.72 4.14 -3.27
CA TRP A 159 11.71 2.92 -2.45
C TRP A 159 13.12 2.45 -2.09
N THR A 160 13.31 2.15 -0.80
CA THR A 160 14.53 1.54 -0.26
C THR A 160 14.35 0.06 0.06
N HIS A 161 13.14 -0.32 0.50
CA HIS A 161 12.79 -1.68 0.88
C HIS A 161 11.40 -2.05 0.38
N ALA A 162 11.19 -3.35 0.17
CA ALA A 162 9.88 -3.94 -0.08
C ALA A 162 9.63 -5.10 0.89
N ILE A 163 8.43 -5.14 1.46
CA ILE A 163 7.97 -6.22 2.34
C ILE A 163 6.87 -6.98 1.62
N ILE A 164 7.08 -8.27 1.37
CA ILE A 164 6.19 -9.10 0.56
C ILE A 164 5.53 -10.18 1.41
N PRO A 165 4.19 -10.12 1.58
CA PRO A 165 3.44 -11.23 2.18
C PRO A 165 3.41 -12.43 1.22
N VAL A 166 3.90 -13.57 1.67
CA VAL A 166 4.01 -14.76 0.80
C VAL A 166 2.64 -15.35 0.45
N LYS A 167 1.66 -15.21 1.33
CA LYS A 167 0.29 -15.70 1.13
C LYS A 167 -0.67 -14.67 0.55
N ASP A 168 -0.15 -13.62 -0.08
CA ASP A 168 -0.95 -12.58 -0.69
C ASP A 168 -1.85 -13.13 -1.79
N ARG A 169 -3.17 -13.00 -1.63
CA ARG A 169 -4.19 -13.45 -2.57
C ARG A 169 -4.82 -12.30 -3.37
N ILE A 170 -4.33 -11.09 -3.19
CA ILE A 170 -4.77 -9.90 -3.92
C ILE A 170 -3.77 -9.56 -5.01
N ILE A 171 -2.53 -9.26 -4.61
CA ILE A 171 -1.42 -9.08 -5.55
C ILE A 171 -0.51 -10.31 -5.43
N PRO A 172 -0.44 -11.16 -6.43
CA PRO A 172 0.37 -12.37 -6.35
C PRO A 172 1.79 -12.06 -5.88
N SER A 173 2.29 -12.79 -4.88
CA SER A 173 3.64 -12.57 -4.35
C SER A 173 4.72 -12.71 -5.42
N CYS A 174 4.53 -13.62 -6.38
CA CYS A 174 5.44 -13.78 -7.53
C CYS A 174 5.51 -12.51 -8.40
N ASN A 175 4.40 -11.79 -8.56
CA ASN A 175 4.37 -10.53 -9.31
C ASN A 175 5.11 -9.42 -8.55
N GLN A 176 4.93 -9.35 -7.23
CA GLN A 176 5.66 -8.41 -6.39
C GLN A 176 7.17 -8.68 -6.45
N LEU A 177 7.58 -9.94 -6.30
CA LEU A 177 8.98 -10.36 -6.41
C LEU A 177 9.56 -10.04 -7.79
N ALA A 178 8.82 -10.33 -8.86
CA ALA A 178 9.25 -10.06 -10.22
C ALA A 178 9.56 -8.57 -10.45
N TRP A 179 8.76 -7.68 -9.86
CA TRP A 179 9.05 -6.25 -9.93
C TRP A 179 10.25 -5.85 -9.10
N TRP A 180 10.25 -6.18 -7.79
CA TRP A 180 11.27 -5.68 -6.88
C TRP A 180 12.66 -6.23 -7.15
N HIS A 181 12.80 -7.47 -7.60
CA HIS A 181 14.09 -8.06 -7.99
C HIS A 181 14.79 -7.28 -9.12
N ASN A 182 14.03 -6.64 -9.98
CA ASN A 182 14.58 -5.86 -11.10
C ASN A 182 15.00 -4.43 -10.70
N THR A 183 14.72 -4.00 -9.49
CA THR A 183 14.91 -2.61 -9.07
C THR A 183 16.15 -2.37 -8.22
N GLY A 184 16.74 -3.42 -7.66
CA GLY A 184 17.82 -3.31 -6.67
C GLY A 184 17.34 -2.92 -5.26
N VAL A 185 16.02 -2.86 -5.03
CA VAL A 185 15.41 -2.63 -3.72
C VAL A 185 15.61 -3.87 -2.85
N GLU A 186 15.92 -3.68 -1.57
CA GLU A 186 16.03 -4.78 -0.63
C GLU A 186 14.65 -5.38 -0.34
N VAL A 187 14.55 -6.72 -0.40
CA VAL A 187 13.29 -7.44 -0.25
C VAL A 187 13.32 -8.25 1.04
N ALA A 188 12.30 -8.05 1.88
CA ALA A 188 11.98 -8.88 3.02
C ALA A 188 10.65 -9.61 2.76
N THR A 189 10.53 -10.83 3.26
CA THR A 189 9.32 -11.64 3.10
C THR A 189 8.63 -11.90 4.44
N LEU A 190 7.32 -12.02 4.40
CA LEU A 190 6.50 -12.44 5.54
C LEU A 190 5.86 -13.79 5.20
N PRO A 191 6.46 -14.92 5.59
CA PRO A 191 6.07 -16.26 5.12
C PRO A 191 4.63 -16.64 5.44
N GLN A 192 4.07 -16.12 6.53
CA GLN A 192 2.74 -16.46 7.02
C GLN A 192 1.70 -15.36 6.79
N ALA A 193 2.11 -14.22 6.23
CA ALA A 193 1.22 -13.07 6.08
C ALA A 193 0.38 -13.14 4.81
N ASP A 194 -0.85 -12.65 4.94
CA ASP A 194 -1.76 -12.37 3.85
C ASP A 194 -1.55 -10.93 3.33
N HIS A 195 -2.33 -10.52 2.34
CA HIS A 195 -2.28 -9.16 1.80
C HIS A 195 -2.42 -8.07 2.87
N TYR A 196 -3.26 -8.29 3.87
CA TYR A 196 -3.35 -7.48 5.08
C TYR A 196 -2.40 -8.04 6.16
N PRO A 197 -1.17 -7.52 6.29
CA PRO A 197 -0.16 -8.13 7.15
C PRO A 197 -0.10 -7.53 8.56
N PHE A 198 -0.83 -6.44 8.83
CA PHE A 198 -0.60 -5.60 10.01
C PHE A 198 -1.01 -6.24 11.34
N CYS A 199 -1.81 -7.31 11.34
CA CYS A 199 -2.12 -8.06 12.55
C CYS A 199 -0.90 -8.68 13.22
N ALA A 200 0.18 -8.89 12.49
CA ALA A 200 1.43 -9.46 13.02
C ALA A 200 2.30 -8.43 13.75
N PHE A 201 1.94 -7.16 13.72
CA PHE A 201 2.74 -6.06 14.24
C PHE A 201 1.98 -5.26 15.29
N SER A 202 2.73 -4.70 16.25
CA SER A 202 2.20 -3.81 17.30
C SER A 202 2.78 -2.40 17.22
N HIS A 203 3.92 -2.24 16.57
CA HIS A 203 4.66 -0.99 16.50
C HIS A 203 5.13 -0.72 15.07
N TRP A 204 5.05 0.55 14.66
CA TRP A 204 5.58 0.98 13.37
C TRP A 204 7.09 0.74 13.21
N GLU A 205 7.83 0.76 14.32
CA GLU A 205 9.27 0.48 14.31
C GLU A 205 9.62 -0.88 13.71
N GLU A 206 8.75 -1.88 13.90
CA GLU A 206 8.93 -3.21 13.32
C GLU A 206 8.91 -3.18 11.78
N LEU A 207 8.08 -2.32 11.20
CA LEU A 207 7.99 -2.11 9.76
C LEU A 207 9.05 -1.16 9.21
N LEU A 208 9.51 -0.21 10.02
CA LEU A 208 10.56 0.74 9.68
C LEU A 208 11.97 0.12 9.72
N SER A 209 12.10 -1.08 10.25
CA SER A 209 13.35 -1.84 10.33
C SER A 209 13.24 -3.18 9.61
N PRO A 210 12.99 -3.19 8.27
CA PRO A 210 12.74 -4.42 7.53
C PRO A 210 13.94 -5.37 7.49
N ASP A 211 15.15 -4.89 7.80
CA ASP A 211 16.34 -5.73 7.91
C ASP A 211 16.25 -6.78 9.03
N THR A 212 15.35 -6.59 10.00
CA THR A 212 15.08 -7.55 11.06
C THR A 212 14.05 -8.62 10.68
N LEU A 213 13.40 -8.47 9.51
CA LEU A 213 12.41 -9.40 8.97
C LEU A 213 13.10 -10.51 8.16
N PRO A 214 12.42 -11.68 7.94
CA PRO A 214 12.96 -12.73 7.10
C PRO A 214 13.30 -12.24 5.68
N HIS A 215 14.46 -12.62 5.17
CA HIS A 215 14.86 -12.40 3.79
C HIS A 215 14.70 -13.68 2.98
N GLU A 216 14.62 -13.58 1.66
CA GLU A 216 14.62 -14.74 0.75
C GLU A 216 15.96 -15.48 0.76
#